data_d56d14fce4137f4808afbd0af1aaca29
#
_entry.id   d56d14fce4137f4808afbd0af1aaca29
#
_cell.length_a   1.000
_cell.length_b   1.000
_cell.length_c   1.000
_cell.angle_alpha   90.00
_cell.angle_beta   90.00
_cell.angle_gamma   90.00
#
_symmetry.space_group_name_H-M   'P 1'
#
loop_
_entity.id
_entity.type
_entity.pdbx_description
1 polymer ?
#
loop_
_entity_poly.entity_id
_entity_poly.type
_entity_poly.pdbx_seq_one_letter_code
_entity_poly.pdbx_strand_id
1 'polypeptide(L)'
;MSDDNLGAGSDFRSGSPLSFAMISVASLEASLRFYRDLIGLRGSEIVTLPRLEAGFVDPGAGAPARVAMCEEPGTGVGRVLLVEYDAPHDGTVRQPGDRTTRGYWNLNFYVDDIHASTRALRAAGFEFWSDPVQYRVGESAGVATEVVFEGPDSVAVNLVQPEGGPETFTGRVRAEASRHGKTATGFTPVATTAQCVRDLAAASAFYTGVLGMRVVIDEILGRPETNHFLARPVAARTHTQFVAGTHFFGKVALNEPQNWVVPERVERAVAPRVGYLAQGFLVPDLGKIAAGWRGPAPRRMDLAGVPGLSRGEALQLRVPGSGALALLLQA
;
A
#
# COMPACT_ATOMS: atom_id res chain seq x y z
N MET A 1 -5.37 -6.03 -29.37
CA MET A 1 -4.13 -6.51 -28.77
C MET A 1 -4.45 -7.89 -28.21
N SER A 2 -3.69 -8.90 -28.63
CA SER A 2 -4.05 -10.31 -28.49
C SER A 2 -4.10 -10.77 -27.03
N ASP A 3 -5.14 -11.53 -26.71
CA ASP A 3 -5.48 -12.14 -25.40
C ASP A 3 -4.47 -13.17 -24.87
N ASP A 4 -3.30 -13.31 -25.48
CA ASP A 4 -2.35 -14.39 -25.18
C ASP A 4 -1.44 -14.17 -23.96
N ASN A 5 -1.63 -13.10 -23.18
CA ASN A 5 -0.68 -12.73 -22.12
C ASN A 5 -1.23 -12.82 -20.68
N LEU A 6 -2.39 -13.41 -20.46
CA LEU A 6 -2.95 -13.60 -19.11
C LEU A 6 -2.68 -15.00 -18.53
N GLY A 7 -1.65 -15.67 -19.01
CA GLY A 7 -1.19 -16.93 -18.43
C GLY A 7 -0.70 -16.74 -16.99
N ALA A 8 -1.25 -17.52 -16.06
CA ALA A 8 -1.06 -17.45 -14.60
C ALA A 8 0.41 -17.40 -14.10
N GLY A 9 1.40 -17.49 -14.97
CA GLY A 9 2.82 -17.42 -14.62
C GLY A 9 3.59 -16.26 -15.23
N SER A 10 3.01 -15.49 -16.18
CA SER A 10 3.75 -14.43 -16.89
C SER A 10 3.64 -13.05 -16.23
N ASP A 11 2.56 -12.77 -15.53
CA ASP A 11 2.25 -11.43 -15.00
C ASP A 11 3.10 -11.05 -13.78
N PHE A 12 3.69 -12.02 -13.10
CA PHE A 12 4.43 -11.86 -11.85
C PHE A 12 5.88 -12.35 -11.94
N ARG A 13 6.53 -12.21 -13.09
CA ARG A 13 7.91 -12.72 -13.32
C ARG A 13 8.99 -11.66 -13.17
N SER A 14 8.65 -10.40 -13.05
CA SER A 14 9.62 -9.31 -12.97
C SER A 14 9.18 -8.21 -12.02
N GLY A 15 10.16 -7.48 -11.52
CA GLY A 15 9.97 -6.30 -10.71
C GLY A 15 9.81 -6.55 -9.22
N SER A 16 10.06 -5.51 -8.48
CA SER A 16 10.05 -5.50 -7.01
C SER A 16 8.64 -5.25 -6.50
N PRO A 17 7.94 -6.23 -5.90
CA PRO A 17 6.66 -5.97 -5.25
C PRO A 17 6.85 -5.08 -4.02
N LEU A 18 5.76 -4.47 -3.51
CA LEU A 18 5.79 -3.76 -2.23
C LEU A 18 6.32 -4.71 -1.14
N SER A 19 7.47 -4.39 -0.58
CA SER A 19 8.04 -5.13 0.54
C SER A 19 7.33 -4.76 1.83
N PHE A 20 7.13 -3.45 2.07
CA PHE A 20 6.39 -2.96 3.22
C PHE A 20 5.76 -1.59 2.99
N ALA A 21 4.64 -1.36 3.66
CA ALA A 21 4.06 -0.04 3.88
C ALA A 21 4.61 0.53 5.19
N MET A 22 5.19 1.72 5.19
CA MET A 22 5.69 2.39 6.38
C MET A 22 4.63 3.34 6.93
N ILE A 23 4.19 3.08 8.14
CA ILE A 23 3.17 3.86 8.84
C ILE A 23 3.77 4.44 10.11
N SER A 24 3.76 5.77 10.23
CA SER A 24 4.00 6.45 11.49
C SER A 24 2.75 6.35 12.36
N VAL A 25 2.91 5.94 13.61
CA VAL A 25 1.80 5.62 14.51
C VAL A 25 1.83 6.50 15.76
N ALA A 26 0.66 6.80 16.30
CA ALA A 26 0.53 7.53 17.55
C ALA A 26 0.83 6.65 18.78
N SER A 27 0.58 5.34 18.67
CA SER A 27 0.89 4.34 19.68
C SER A 27 1.15 3.00 19.02
N LEU A 28 2.37 2.51 19.17
CA LEU A 28 2.80 1.25 18.59
C LEU A 28 1.96 0.07 19.12
N GLU A 29 1.63 0.08 20.41
CA GLU A 29 0.79 -0.96 21.02
C GLU A 29 -0.64 -0.94 20.47
N ALA A 30 -1.22 0.24 20.23
CA ALA A 30 -2.55 0.36 19.67
C ALA A 30 -2.59 -0.15 18.23
N SER A 31 -1.60 0.20 17.41
CA SER A 31 -1.51 -0.24 16.02
C SER A 31 -1.18 -1.74 15.93
N LEU A 32 -0.35 -2.29 16.82
CA LEU A 32 -0.11 -3.73 16.91
C LEU A 32 -1.39 -4.51 17.25
N ARG A 33 -2.28 -3.99 18.13
CA ARG A 33 -3.58 -4.63 18.37
C ARG A 33 -4.40 -4.76 17.08
N PHE A 34 -4.31 -3.81 16.18
CA PHE A 34 -4.99 -3.90 14.89
C PHE A 34 -4.27 -4.87 13.93
N TYR A 35 -3.03 -4.60 13.57
CA TYR A 35 -2.34 -5.37 12.54
C TYR A 35 -1.99 -6.80 12.97
N ARG A 36 -1.63 -7.00 14.23
CA ARG A 36 -1.27 -8.31 14.78
C ARG A 36 -2.50 -9.08 15.26
N ASP A 37 -3.34 -8.47 16.11
CA ASP A 37 -4.37 -9.23 16.84
C ASP A 37 -5.68 -9.33 16.04
N LEU A 38 -6.07 -8.31 15.26
CA LEU A 38 -7.29 -8.31 14.45
C LEU A 38 -7.04 -8.82 13.02
N ILE A 39 -6.04 -8.29 12.32
CA ILE A 39 -5.67 -8.75 10.97
C ILE A 39 -4.91 -10.08 11.03
N GLY A 40 -4.21 -10.37 12.12
CA GLY A 40 -3.54 -11.63 12.37
C GLY A 40 -2.14 -11.72 11.76
N LEU A 41 -1.52 -10.61 11.34
CA LEU A 41 -0.13 -10.59 10.93
C LEU A 41 0.78 -10.88 12.13
N ARG A 42 1.88 -11.60 11.92
CA ARG A 42 2.87 -11.79 12.97
C ARG A 42 3.65 -10.50 13.18
N GLY A 43 3.57 -9.94 14.40
CA GLY A 43 4.40 -8.81 14.81
C GLY A 43 5.79 -9.26 15.21
N SER A 44 6.83 -8.51 14.82
CA SER A 44 8.16 -8.64 15.41
C SER A 44 8.17 -8.18 16.87
N GLU A 45 9.29 -8.41 17.57
CA GLU A 45 9.58 -7.66 18.79
C GLU A 45 9.66 -6.15 18.48
N ILE A 46 9.33 -5.34 19.48
CA ILE A 46 9.51 -3.88 19.41
C ILE A 46 10.98 -3.56 19.62
N VAL A 47 11.57 -2.84 18.67
CA VAL A 47 12.96 -2.38 18.75
C VAL A 47 12.97 -0.87 18.94
N THR A 48 13.80 -0.38 19.85
CA THR A 48 14.05 1.06 20.01
C THR A 48 15.32 1.43 19.25
N LEU A 49 15.18 2.38 18.34
CA LEU A 49 16.27 2.95 17.55
C LEU A 49 16.60 4.35 18.10
N PRO A 50 17.87 4.65 18.39
CA PRO A 50 18.25 5.96 18.91
C PRO A 50 18.03 7.08 17.89
N ARG A 51 17.97 6.72 16.62
CA ARG A 51 17.68 7.62 15.50
C ARG A 51 17.14 6.85 14.32
N LEU A 52 16.04 7.30 13.76
CA LEU A 52 15.50 6.85 12.48
C LEU A 52 15.26 8.07 11.59
N GLU A 53 15.79 8.03 10.37
CA GLU A 53 15.71 9.12 9.39
C GLU A 53 14.61 8.91 8.34
N ALA A 54 14.12 7.68 8.20
CA ALA A 54 13.07 7.36 7.24
C ALA A 54 11.84 8.26 7.42
N GLY A 55 11.24 8.67 6.32
CA GLY A 55 10.08 9.56 6.32
C GLY A 55 10.38 11.05 6.56
N PHE A 56 11.53 11.42 7.14
CA PHE A 56 11.96 12.82 7.20
C PHE A 56 12.49 13.27 5.83
N VAL A 57 12.21 14.52 5.45
CA VAL A 57 12.64 15.06 4.15
C VAL A 57 13.80 16.03 4.25
N ASP A 58 13.94 16.70 5.37
CA ASP A 58 15.05 17.65 5.58
C ASP A 58 16.38 16.92 5.76
N PRO A 59 17.48 17.42 5.17
CA PRO A 59 18.80 16.85 5.35
C PRO A 59 19.20 16.79 6.83
N GLY A 60 19.68 15.62 7.27
CA GLY A 60 20.08 15.40 8.66
C GLY A 60 18.94 15.32 9.67
N ALA A 61 17.66 15.43 9.25
CA ALA A 61 16.54 15.21 10.14
C ALA A 61 16.37 13.73 10.47
N GLY A 62 15.86 13.45 11.66
CA GLY A 62 15.59 12.12 12.19
C GLY A 62 15.25 12.24 13.68
N ALA A 63 14.66 11.21 14.25
CA ALA A 63 14.28 11.16 15.66
C ALA A 63 14.49 9.76 16.24
N PRO A 64 14.57 9.61 17.58
CA PRO A 64 14.43 8.33 18.21
C PRO A 64 13.09 7.70 17.83
N ALA A 65 13.04 6.38 17.69
CA ALA A 65 11.82 5.71 17.29
C ALA A 65 11.72 4.32 17.91
N ARG A 66 10.49 3.88 18.18
CA ARG A 66 10.13 2.48 18.44
C ARG A 66 9.55 1.90 17.17
N VAL A 67 10.00 0.73 16.78
CA VAL A 67 9.59 0.12 15.52
C VAL A 67 9.18 -1.33 15.69
N ALA A 68 8.20 -1.78 14.89
CA ALA A 68 7.82 -3.17 14.75
C ALA A 68 7.43 -3.47 13.30
N MET A 69 7.76 -4.66 12.82
CA MET A 69 7.32 -5.17 11.52
C MET A 69 6.16 -6.14 11.73
N CYS A 70 5.05 -5.93 11.01
CA CYS A 70 3.96 -6.88 10.92
C CYS A 70 3.99 -7.58 9.55
N GLU A 71 4.06 -8.90 9.55
CA GLU A 71 4.25 -9.69 8.32
C GLU A 71 3.52 -11.04 8.38
N GLU A 72 3.27 -11.62 7.21
CA GLU A 72 3.00 -13.05 7.09
C GLU A 72 4.33 -13.77 6.85
N PRO A 73 4.68 -14.78 7.67
CA PRO A 73 5.96 -15.47 7.56
C PRO A 73 6.23 -16.05 6.18
N GLY A 74 7.46 -15.83 5.69
CA GLY A 74 7.95 -16.47 4.47
C GLY A 74 7.65 -15.72 3.17
N THR A 75 6.85 -14.66 3.17
CA THR A 75 6.55 -13.91 1.94
C THR A 75 7.52 -12.75 1.69
N GLY A 76 7.93 -12.03 2.72
CA GLY A 76 8.73 -10.80 2.61
C GLY A 76 8.05 -9.68 1.82
N VAL A 77 6.76 -9.83 1.50
CA VAL A 77 5.96 -8.95 0.64
C VAL A 77 4.69 -8.53 1.38
N GLY A 78 4.28 -7.29 1.18
CA GLY A 78 3.04 -6.78 1.77
C GLY A 78 3.10 -6.64 3.29
N ARG A 79 4.26 -6.39 3.84
CA ARG A 79 4.48 -6.16 5.28
C ARG A 79 4.02 -4.76 5.67
N VAL A 80 3.84 -4.53 6.96
CA VAL A 80 3.55 -3.22 7.54
C VAL A 80 4.63 -2.88 8.57
N LEU A 81 5.42 -1.84 8.28
CA LEU A 81 6.39 -1.28 9.21
C LEU A 81 5.71 -0.18 10.02
N LEU A 82 5.54 -0.42 11.31
CA LEU A 82 4.99 0.53 12.27
C LEU A 82 6.14 1.28 12.92
N VAL A 83 6.04 2.62 12.96
CA VAL A 83 7.08 3.50 13.51
C VAL A 83 6.43 4.52 14.44
N GLU A 84 6.73 4.47 15.72
CA GLU A 84 6.38 5.49 16.71
C GLU A 84 7.60 6.39 16.93
N TYR A 85 7.54 7.61 16.42
CA TYR A 85 8.64 8.58 16.60
C TYR A 85 8.52 9.29 17.94
N ASP A 86 9.61 9.35 18.67
CA ASP A 86 9.74 10.22 19.86
C ASP A 86 10.10 11.64 19.41
N ALA A 87 9.13 12.31 18.82
CA ALA A 87 9.25 13.69 18.34
C ALA A 87 7.86 14.37 18.28
N PRO A 88 7.77 15.67 18.57
CA PRO A 88 6.53 16.42 18.39
C PRO A 88 6.01 16.36 16.96
N HIS A 89 4.70 16.20 16.78
CA HIS A 89 4.04 16.25 15.48
C HIS A 89 2.77 17.10 15.52
N ASP A 90 2.36 17.64 14.37
CA ASP A 90 1.18 18.51 14.21
C ASP A 90 -0.07 17.76 13.70
N GLY A 91 -0.23 16.51 14.14
CA GLY A 91 -1.39 15.68 13.82
C GLY A 91 -1.13 14.58 12.78
N THR A 92 -2.14 14.30 11.96
CA THR A 92 -2.16 13.18 11.03
C THR A 92 -1.92 13.61 9.58
N VAL A 93 -1.46 12.68 8.74
CA VAL A 93 -1.31 12.88 7.28
C VAL A 93 -2.68 13.17 6.66
N ARG A 94 -3.62 12.25 6.80
CA ARG A 94 -5.02 12.46 6.41
C ARG A 94 -5.74 13.17 7.55
N GLN A 95 -6.62 14.12 7.21
CA GLN A 95 -7.40 14.86 8.20
C GLN A 95 -8.70 14.11 8.51
N PRO A 96 -9.30 14.33 9.69
CA PRO A 96 -10.63 13.79 9.98
C PRO A 96 -11.63 14.10 8.86
N GLY A 97 -12.35 13.07 8.40
CA GLY A 97 -13.30 13.18 7.30
C GLY A 97 -12.70 13.07 5.89
N ASP A 98 -11.39 13.10 5.74
CA ASP A 98 -10.77 12.79 4.44
C ASP A 98 -11.14 11.35 4.02
N ARG A 99 -11.46 11.18 2.75
CA ARG A 99 -11.63 9.87 2.11
C ARG A 99 -10.43 9.59 1.20
N THR A 100 -10.59 9.51 -0.11
CA THR A 100 -9.45 9.45 -1.04
C THR A 100 -8.66 10.75 -0.98
N THR A 101 -7.36 10.67 -0.78
CA THR A 101 -6.44 11.84 -0.76
C THR A 101 -5.28 11.63 -1.71
N ARG A 102 -4.63 12.72 -2.17
CA ARG A 102 -3.36 12.62 -2.93
C ARG A 102 -2.28 11.98 -2.07
N GLY A 103 -1.42 11.19 -2.72
CA GLY A 103 -0.39 10.37 -2.08
C GLY A 103 -0.93 8.99 -1.69
N TYR A 104 -0.27 8.33 -0.75
CA TYR A 104 -0.72 7.05 -0.21
C TYR A 104 -1.95 7.24 0.67
N TRP A 105 -2.93 6.35 0.56
CA TRP A 105 -4.13 6.52 1.36
C TRP A 105 -4.70 5.22 1.93
N ASN A 106 -4.48 4.05 1.31
CA ASN A 106 -5.03 2.79 1.83
C ASN A 106 -4.10 1.60 1.76
N LEU A 107 -4.45 0.56 2.53
CA LEU A 107 -3.95 -0.80 2.47
C LEU A 107 -5.11 -1.75 2.17
N ASN A 108 -4.96 -2.65 1.21
CA ASN A 108 -5.99 -3.62 0.82
C ASN A 108 -5.57 -5.02 1.27
N PHE A 109 -6.47 -5.71 1.97
CA PHE A 109 -6.33 -7.10 2.39
C PHE A 109 -7.37 -7.95 1.70
N TYR A 110 -6.97 -9.10 1.15
CA TYR A 110 -7.95 -10.05 0.65
C TYR A 110 -8.52 -10.88 1.81
N VAL A 111 -9.82 -11.17 1.70
CA VAL A 111 -10.58 -11.99 2.66
C VAL A 111 -11.45 -13.01 1.93
N ASP A 112 -11.84 -14.10 2.59
CA ASP A 112 -12.74 -15.11 2.00
C ASP A 112 -14.21 -14.77 2.21
N ASP A 113 -14.54 -14.19 3.36
CA ASP A 113 -15.90 -13.75 3.71
C ASP A 113 -15.86 -12.30 4.20
N ILE A 114 -16.09 -11.38 3.26
CA ILE A 114 -16.04 -9.95 3.53
C ILE A 114 -17.13 -9.52 4.52
N HIS A 115 -18.29 -10.19 4.50
CA HIS A 115 -19.38 -9.86 5.41
C HIS A 115 -19.05 -10.26 6.86
N ALA A 116 -18.45 -11.45 7.06
CA ALA A 116 -17.98 -11.87 8.38
C ALA A 116 -16.87 -10.97 8.90
N SER A 117 -15.87 -10.66 8.06
CA SER A 117 -14.76 -9.76 8.40
C SER A 117 -15.25 -8.34 8.75
N THR A 118 -16.21 -7.82 7.97
CA THR A 118 -16.83 -6.50 8.24
C THR A 118 -17.58 -6.50 9.58
N ARG A 119 -18.35 -7.55 9.89
CA ARG A 119 -19.05 -7.66 11.19
C ARG A 119 -18.07 -7.71 12.36
N ALA A 120 -16.99 -8.49 12.24
CA ALA A 120 -15.97 -8.60 13.29
C ALA A 120 -15.26 -7.25 13.55
N LEU A 121 -14.88 -6.53 12.51
CA LEU A 121 -14.22 -5.23 12.64
C LEU A 121 -15.18 -4.14 13.14
N ARG A 122 -16.46 -4.15 12.74
CA ARG A 122 -17.49 -3.27 13.33
C ARG A 122 -17.66 -3.54 14.83
N ALA A 123 -17.68 -4.80 15.24
CA ALA A 123 -17.75 -5.16 16.65
C ALA A 123 -16.50 -4.72 17.43
N ALA A 124 -15.36 -4.60 16.78
CA ALA A 124 -14.12 -4.04 17.34
C ALA A 124 -14.08 -2.49 17.30
N GLY A 125 -15.15 -1.82 16.83
CA GLY A 125 -15.32 -0.37 16.88
C GLY A 125 -14.88 0.39 15.63
N PHE A 126 -14.57 -0.29 14.52
CA PHE A 126 -14.17 0.40 13.28
C PHE A 126 -15.38 0.90 12.48
N GLU A 127 -15.27 2.13 11.98
CA GLU A 127 -16.30 2.80 11.18
C GLU A 127 -16.05 2.61 9.68
N PHE A 128 -17.00 1.99 9.00
CA PHE A 128 -16.95 1.71 7.57
C PHE A 128 -17.59 2.84 6.76
N TRP A 129 -17.03 3.13 5.59
CA TRP A 129 -17.54 4.16 4.69
C TRP A 129 -18.85 3.77 4.00
N SER A 130 -19.10 2.47 3.85
CA SER A 130 -20.32 1.87 3.30
C SER A 130 -20.51 0.46 3.85
N ASP A 131 -21.56 -0.23 3.41
CA ASP A 131 -21.61 -1.69 3.43
C ASP A 131 -20.74 -2.27 2.31
N PRO A 132 -20.39 -3.59 2.36
CA PRO A 132 -19.70 -4.24 1.26
C PRO A 132 -20.46 -4.12 -0.07
N VAL A 133 -19.75 -3.72 -1.13
CA VAL A 133 -20.30 -3.47 -2.46
C VAL A 133 -19.65 -4.40 -3.46
N GLN A 134 -20.46 -5.18 -4.18
CA GLN A 134 -19.99 -5.97 -5.31
C GLN A 134 -19.95 -5.10 -6.56
N TYR A 135 -18.86 -5.18 -7.29
CA TYR A 135 -18.71 -4.45 -8.54
C TYR A 135 -17.82 -5.21 -9.55
N ARG A 136 -17.90 -4.83 -10.80
CA ARG A 136 -16.99 -5.31 -11.84
C ARG A 136 -15.74 -4.45 -11.87
N VAL A 137 -14.57 -5.06 -11.64
CA VAL A 137 -13.26 -4.37 -11.62
C VAL A 137 -12.89 -3.84 -13.01
N GLY A 138 -13.17 -4.62 -14.05
CA GLY A 138 -12.99 -4.28 -15.46
C GLY A 138 -13.69 -5.32 -16.32
N GLU A 139 -13.73 -5.14 -17.63
CA GLU A 139 -14.45 -6.09 -18.50
C GLU A 139 -13.83 -7.49 -18.44
N SER A 140 -12.50 -7.58 -18.47
CA SER A 140 -11.75 -8.84 -18.42
C SER A 140 -11.23 -9.15 -17.01
N ALA A 141 -11.19 -8.15 -16.11
CA ALA A 141 -10.59 -8.32 -14.77
C ALA A 141 -11.46 -9.14 -13.81
N GLY A 142 -12.78 -9.19 -14.02
CA GLY A 142 -13.71 -9.95 -13.18
C GLY A 142 -14.44 -9.09 -12.14
N VAL A 143 -14.91 -9.74 -11.08
CA VAL A 143 -15.76 -9.16 -10.05
C VAL A 143 -15.05 -9.19 -8.70
N ALA A 144 -15.26 -8.18 -7.88
CA ALA A 144 -14.84 -8.15 -6.48
C ALA A 144 -15.96 -7.56 -5.62
N THR A 145 -16.00 -7.97 -4.36
CA THR A 145 -16.77 -7.29 -3.31
C THR A 145 -15.78 -6.56 -2.42
N GLU A 146 -16.00 -5.26 -2.21
CA GLU A 146 -15.08 -4.41 -1.46
C GLU A 146 -15.80 -3.52 -0.45
N VAL A 147 -15.07 -3.14 0.60
CA VAL A 147 -15.50 -2.16 1.59
C VAL A 147 -14.31 -1.47 2.22
N VAL A 148 -14.42 -0.18 2.43
CA VAL A 148 -13.37 0.65 3.04
C VAL A 148 -13.80 1.13 4.42
N PHE A 149 -12.86 1.20 5.34
CA PHE A 149 -13.05 1.75 6.68
C PHE A 149 -11.84 2.57 7.12
N GLU A 150 -12.04 3.39 8.14
CA GLU A 150 -10.96 4.14 8.77
C GLU A 150 -10.19 3.21 9.72
N GLY A 151 -8.99 2.82 9.33
CA GLY A 151 -8.07 2.07 10.16
C GLY A 151 -7.35 2.95 11.17
N PRO A 152 -6.46 2.39 12.00
CA PRO A 152 -5.66 3.19 12.93
C PRO A 152 -4.78 4.19 12.19
N ASP A 153 -4.38 5.25 12.90
CA ASP A 153 -3.40 6.23 12.43
C ASP A 153 -3.78 6.93 11.12
N SER A 154 -5.08 7.13 10.88
CA SER A 154 -5.62 7.75 9.66
C SER A 154 -5.26 7.02 8.36
N VAL A 155 -4.97 5.73 8.41
CA VAL A 155 -4.78 4.88 7.23
C VAL A 155 -6.10 4.23 6.86
N ALA A 156 -6.61 4.48 5.65
CA ALA A 156 -7.78 3.75 5.18
C ALA A 156 -7.42 2.28 4.94
N VAL A 157 -8.31 1.38 5.33
CA VAL A 157 -8.16 -0.05 5.10
C VAL A 157 -9.29 -0.53 4.21
N ASN A 158 -8.95 -1.26 3.16
CA ASN A 158 -9.88 -1.84 2.22
C ASN A 158 -9.88 -3.36 2.34
N LEU A 159 -11.05 -3.95 2.58
CA LEU A 159 -11.24 -5.39 2.46
C LEU A 159 -11.70 -5.71 1.05
N VAL A 160 -11.12 -6.72 0.47
CA VAL A 160 -11.41 -7.17 -0.88
C VAL A 160 -11.68 -8.67 -0.88
N GLN A 161 -12.84 -9.07 -1.37
CA GLN A 161 -13.16 -10.45 -1.68
C GLN A 161 -13.14 -10.62 -3.21
N PRO A 162 -12.04 -11.16 -3.79
CA PRO A 162 -11.99 -11.42 -5.23
C PRO A 162 -12.91 -12.58 -5.59
N GLU A 163 -13.63 -12.44 -6.71
CA GLU A 163 -14.60 -13.43 -7.19
C GLU A 163 -14.31 -13.85 -8.65
N GLY A 164 -14.98 -14.87 -9.12
CA GLY A 164 -14.84 -15.37 -10.50
C GLY A 164 -14.03 -16.64 -10.63
N GLY A 165 -13.98 -17.16 -11.84
CA GLY A 165 -13.23 -18.35 -12.21
C GLY A 165 -11.80 -18.05 -12.66
N PRO A 166 -11.00 -19.08 -12.99
CA PRO A 166 -9.58 -18.96 -13.35
C PRO A 166 -9.36 -18.14 -14.64
N GLU A 167 -10.38 -17.95 -15.45
CA GLU A 167 -10.34 -17.12 -16.65
C GLU A 167 -10.26 -15.61 -16.36
N THR A 168 -10.69 -15.19 -15.16
CA THR A 168 -10.66 -13.79 -14.74
C THR A 168 -9.40 -13.47 -13.92
N PHE A 169 -8.95 -12.20 -13.93
CA PHE A 169 -7.84 -11.77 -13.08
C PHE A 169 -8.19 -11.94 -11.59
N THR A 170 -9.40 -11.53 -11.16
CA THR A 170 -9.85 -11.67 -9.77
C THR A 170 -9.94 -13.13 -9.32
N GLY A 171 -10.37 -14.04 -10.19
CA GLY A 171 -10.40 -15.48 -9.89
C GLY A 171 -9.01 -16.08 -9.72
N ARG A 172 -8.03 -15.69 -10.56
CA ARG A 172 -6.64 -16.11 -10.39
C ARG A 172 -6.04 -15.55 -9.10
N VAL A 173 -6.28 -14.29 -8.79
CA VAL A 173 -5.85 -13.67 -7.53
C VAL A 173 -6.43 -14.41 -6.33
N ARG A 174 -7.70 -14.80 -6.37
CA ARG A 174 -8.34 -15.60 -5.31
C ARG A 174 -7.65 -16.96 -5.13
N ALA A 175 -7.38 -17.64 -6.22
CA ALA A 175 -6.70 -18.95 -6.20
C ALA A 175 -5.28 -18.84 -5.60
N GLU A 176 -4.53 -17.80 -5.97
CA GLU A 176 -3.21 -17.57 -5.40
C GLU A 176 -3.25 -17.16 -3.92
N ALA A 177 -4.20 -16.31 -3.52
CA ALA A 177 -4.39 -15.96 -2.11
C ALA A 177 -4.68 -17.20 -1.26
N SER A 178 -5.47 -18.15 -1.79
CA SER A 178 -5.73 -19.43 -1.12
C SER A 178 -4.50 -20.34 -1.07
N ARG A 179 -3.65 -20.30 -2.11
CA ARG A 179 -2.42 -21.12 -2.18
C ARG A 179 -1.32 -20.60 -1.23
N HIS A 180 -1.13 -19.29 -1.15
CA HIS A 180 -0.13 -18.69 -0.25
C HIS A 180 -0.55 -18.71 1.22
N GLY A 181 -1.80 -19.03 1.51
CA GLY A 181 -2.35 -19.03 2.85
C GLY A 181 -2.78 -17.64 3.33
N LYS A 182 -3.37 -17.63 4.49
CA LYS A 182 -3.88 -16.45 5.17
C LYS A 182 -3.52 -16.50 6.64
N THR A 183 -3.60 -15.37 7.29
CA THR A 183 -3.49 -15.27 8.74
C THR A 183 -4.57 -16.11 9.43
N ALA A 184 -4.39 -16.38 10.71
CA ALA A 184 -5.38 -17.13 11.51
C ALA A 184 -6.76 -16.46 11.56
N THR A 185 -6.84 -15.16 11.26
CA THR A 185 -8.08 -14.38 11.17
C THR A 185 -8.64 -14.26 9.74
N GLY A 186 -8.00 -14.92 8.77
CA GLY A 186 -8.50 -15.03 7.40
C GLY A 186 -8.08 -13.91 6.45
N PHE A 187 -7.10 -13.08 6.84
CA PHE A 187 -6.57 -11.99 5.99
C PHE A 187 -5.28 -12.42 5.27
N THR A 188 -5.04 -11.83 4.11
CA THR A 188 -3.72 -11.91 3.45
C THR A 188 -2.75 -10.87 4.02
N PRO A 189 -1.45 -10.89 3.68
CA PRO A 189 -0.60 -9.70 3.71
C PRO A 189 -1.21 -8.56 2.91
N VAL A 190 -0.62 -7.36 2.94
CA VAL A 190 -1.07 -6.25 2.10
C VAL A 190 -1.00 -6.68 0.64
N ALA A 191 -2.16 -6.97 0.07
CA ALA A 191 -2.28 -7.49 -1.28
C ALA A 191 -2.12 -6.41 -2.34
N THR A 192 -2.63 -5.22 -2.04
CA THR A 192 -2.51 -4.02 -2.86
C THR A 192 -2.50 -2.80 -1.95
N THR A 193 -1.83 -1.75 -2.35
CA THR A 193 -1.93 -0.42 -1.74
C THR A 193 -2.31 0.59 -2.81
N ALA A 194 -3.05 1.63 -2.46
CA ALA A 194 -3.43 2.64 -3.43
C ALA A 194 -2.69 3.97 -3.21
N GLN A 195 -2.33 4.57 -4.33
CA GLN A 195 -1.76 5.90 -4.43
C GLN A 195 -2.60 6.76 -5.37
N CYS A 196 -2.99 7.94 -4.92
CA CYS A 196 -3.63 8.92 -5.79
C CYS A 196 -2.57 9.87 -6.35
N VAL A 197 -2.47 9.93 -7.67
CA VAL A 197 -1.39 10.62 -8.40
C VAL A 197 -1.92 11.82 -9.18
N ARG A 198 -1.03 12.78 -9.48
CA ARG A 198 -1.33 13.94 -10.35
C ARG A 198 -1.06 13.63 -11.82
N ASP A 199 -0.08 12.74 -12.07
CA ASP A 199 0.35 12.32 -13.40
C ASP A 199 0.58 10.81 -13.38
N LEU A 200 -0.37 10.08 -13.95
CA LEU A 200 -0.36 8.62 -13.99
C LEU A 200 0.80 8.08 -14.83
N ALA A 201 1.12 8.74 -15.94
CA ALA A 201 2.18 8.30 -16.83
C ALA A 201 3.55 8.39 -16.14
N ALA A 202 3.83 9.51 -15.46
CA ALA A 202 5.07 9.70 -14.72
C ALA A 202 5.18 8.73 -13.53
N ALA A 203 4.09 8.50 -12.79
CA ALA A 203 4.07 7.54 -11.70
C ALA A 203 4.25 6.10 -12.21
N SER A 204 3.52 5.72 -13.25
CA SER A 204 3.64 4.39 -13.87
C SER A 204 5.05 4.12 -14.38
N ALA A 205 5.70 5.12 -15.01
CA ALA A 205 7.09 5.01 -15.48
C ALA A 205 8.08 4.73 -14.36
N PHE A 206 7.86 5.25 -13.15
CA PHE A 206 8.67 4.91 -11.97
C PHE A 206 8.52 3.43 -11.61
N TYR A 207 7.30 2.95 -11.43
CA TYR A 207 7.06 1.56 -11.04
C TYR A 207 7.51 0.56 -12.12
N THR A 208 7.30 0.87 -13.38
CA THR A 208 7.68 -0.03 -14.48
C THR A 208 9.17 0.09 -14.84
N GLY A 209 9.71 1.29 -14.90
CA GLY A 209 11.09 1.53 -15.35
C GLY A 209 12.14 1.36 -14.25
N VAL A 210 11.86 1.83 -13.02
CA VAL A 210 12.83 1.75 -11.91
C VAL A 210 12.67 0.44 -11.12
N LEU A 211 11.43 0.05 -10.81
CA LEU A 211 11.14 -1.15 -10.02
C LEU A 211 10.90 -2.39 -10.90
N GLY A 212 10.83 -2.25 -12.22
CA GLY A 212 10.62 -3.35 -13.16
C GLY A 212 9.24 -4.02 -13.06
N MET A 213 8.28 -3.38 -12.38
CA MET A 213 6.91 -3.88 -12.27
C MET A 213 6.18 -3.84 -13.62
N ARG A 214 5.03 -4.50 -13.72
CA ARG A 214 4.20 -4.53 -14.93
C ARG A 214 2.81 -4.01 -14.64
N VAL A 215 2.22 -3.30 -15.60
CA VAL A 215 0.80 -2.94 -15.57
C VAL A 215 -0.02 -4.21 -15.82
N VAL A 216 -0.87 -4.58 -14.86
CA VAL A 216 -1.74 -5.76 -14.91
C VAL A 216 -3.22 -5.40 -15.05
N ILE A 217 -3.60 -4.17 -14.72
CA ILE A 217 -4.92 -3.58 -14.97
C ILE A 217 -4.70 -2.14 -15.42
N ASP A 218 -5.43 -1.69 -16.42
CA ASP A 218 -5.46 -0.32 -16.93
C ASP A 218 -6.90 0.03 -17.33
N GLU A 219 -7.62 0.72 -16.43
CA GLU A 219 -9.07 0.92 -16.54
C GLU A 219 -9.50 2.31 -16.08
N ILE A 220 -10.60 2.80 -16.62
CA ILE A 220 -11.30 3.99 -16.10
C ILE A 220 -12.41 3.55 -15.15
N LEU A 221 -12.16 3.70 -13.86
CA LEU A 221 -13.16 3.47 -12.83
C LEU A 221 -14.10 4.68 -12.77
N GLY A 222 -15.40 4.44 -12.95
CA GLY A 222 -16.41 5.51 -12.94
C GLY A 222 -17.82 5.00 -12.71
N ARG A 223 -17.96 3.73 -12.30
CA ARG A 223 -19.27 3.14 -11.98
C ARG A 223 -19.79 3.65 -10.64
N PRO A 224 -21.09 3.89 -10.50
CA PRO A 224 -21.68 4.36 -9.25
C PRO A 224 -21.33 3.48 -8.05
N GLU A 225 -21.29 2.15 -8.22
CA GLU A 225 -20.97 1.19 -7.17
C GLU A 225 -19.54 1.38 -6.66
N THR A 226 -18.58 1.53 -7.58
CA THR A 226 -17.18 1.79 -7.25
C THR A 226 -17.03 3.12 -6.51
N ASN A 227 -17.69 4.16 -7.00
CA ASN A 227 -17.65 5.49 -6.37
C ASN A 227 -18.29 5.49 -4.99
N HIS A 228 -19.33 4.67 -4.79
CA HIS A 228 -20.03 4.55 -3.53
C HIS A 228 -19.11 4.02 -2.40
N PHE A 229 -18.50 2.84 -2.56
CA PHE A 229 -17.68 2.28 -1.48
C PHE A 229 -16.36 3.03 -1.26
N LEU A 230 -15.85 3.72 -2.31
CA LEU A 230 -14.68 4.60 -2.20
C LEU A 230 -15.03 6.01 -1.68
N ALA A 231 -16.31 6.27 -1.38
CA ALA A 231 -16.84 7.56 -0.95
C ALA A 231 -16.40 8.71 -1.87
N ARG A 232 -16.49 8.48 -3.18
CA ARG A 232 -16.21 9.45 -4.25
C ARG A 232 -17.51 10.09 -4.76
N PRO A 233 -17.44 11.26 -5.44
CA PRO A 233 -18.62 11.78 -6.14
C PRO A 233 -19.20 10.75 -7.11
N VAL A 234 -20.53 10.67 -7.21
CA VAL A 234 -21.24 9.66 -8.04
C VAL A 234 -20.73 9.63 -9.47
N ALA A 235 -20.47 10.81 -10.07
CA ALA A 235 -19.97 10.94 -11.44
C ALA A 235 -18.44 10.94 -11.55
N ALA A 236 -17.71 10.60 -10.47
CA ALA A 236 -16.26 10.58 -10.50
C ALA A 236 -15.73 9.58 -11.52
N ARG A 237 -14.75 10.01 -12.29
CA ARG A 237 -13.97 9.14 -13.20
C ARG A 237 -12.52 9.16 -12.73
N THR A 238 -11.94 7.98 -12.62
CA THR A 238 -10.55 7.82 -12.16
C THR A 238 -9.85 6.86 -13.09
N HIS A 239 -8.79 7.30 -13.76
CA HIS A 239 -7.92 6.40 -14.50
C HIS A 239 -7.06 5.63 -13.49
N THR A 240 -7.13 4.33 -13.51
CA THR A 240 -6.50 3.45 -12.54
C THR A 240 -5.64 2.42 -13.25
N GLN A 241 -4.36 2.38 -12.88
CA GLN A 241 -3.46 1.30 -13.25
C GLN A 241 -3.08 0.50 -12.01
N PHE A 242 -3.11 -0.83 -12.09
CA PHE A 242 -2.48 -1.69 -11.10
C PHE A 242 -1.15 -2.15 -11.65
N VAL A 243 -0.08 -1.91 -10.89
CA VAL A 243 1.26 -2.42 -11.20
C VAL A 243 1.63 -3.52 -10.22
N ALA A 244 2.25 -4.58 -10.74
CA ALA A 244 2.61 -5.77 -9.98
C ALA A 244 4.08 -6.16 -10.22
N GLY A 245 4.75 -6.63 -9.17
CA GLY A 245 6.09 -7.23 -9.24
C GLY A 245 6.01 -8.76 -9.35
N THR A 246 7.03 -9.42 -8.83
CA THR A 246 7.20 -10.89 -8.88
C THR A 246 6.27 -11.68 -7.95
N HIS A 247 5.34 -11.02 -7.26
CA HIS A 247 4.43 -11.64 -6.30
C HIS A 247 2.99 -11.16 -6.50
N PHE A 248 2.00 -12.04 -6.21
CA PHE A 248 0.57 -11.71 -6.27
C PHE A 248 0.13 -10.67 -5.24
N PHE A 249 0.83 -10.60 -4.10
CA PHE A 249 0.65 -9.52 -3.13
C PHE A 249 1.64 -8.39 -3.40
N GLY A 250 1.43 -7.25 -2.74
CA GLY A 250 2.31 -6.10 -2.88
C GLY A 250 2.16 -5.35 -4.20
N LYS A 251 0.97 -5.38 -4.81
CA LYS A 251 0.62 -4.53 -5.95
C LYS A 251 0.45 -3.08 -5.52
N VAL A 252 0.60 -2.16 -6.46
CA VAL A 252 0.28 -0.75 -6.27
C VAL A 252 -0.79 -0.32 -7.27
N ALA A 253 -1.89 0.25 -6.76
CA ALA A 253 -2.92 0.86 -7.57
C ALA A 253 -2.64 2.37 -7.69
N LEU A 254 -2.35 2.82 -8.89
CA LEU A 254 -2.15 4.22 -9.24
C LEU A 254 -3.47 4.81 -9.72
N ASN A 255 -3.97 5.85 -9.07
CA ASN A 255 -5.28 6.41 -9.33
C ASN A 255 -5.14 7.89 -9.72
N GLU A 256 -5.51 8.26 -10.94
CA GLU A 256 -5.53 9.63 -11.41
C GLU A 256 -6.98 10.12 -11.57
N PRO A 257 -7.45 11.02 -10.68
CA PRO A 257 -8.76 11.66 -10.84
C PRO A 257 -8.84 12.45 -12.14
N GLN A 258 -9.90 12.20 -12.94
CA GLN A 258 -10.08 12.83 -14.26
C GLN A 258 -11.00 14.06 -14.20
N ASN A 259 -12.06 14.02 -13.39
CA ASN A 259 -13.12 15.04 -13.38
C ASN A 259 -13.59 15.42 -11.96
N TRP A 260 -12.81 15.11 -10.94
CA TRP A 260 -13.16 15.44 -9.56
C TRP A 260 -11.92 15.85 -8.77
N VAL A 261 -12.15 16.62 -7.69
CA VAL A 261 -11.09 17.20 -6.84
C VAL A 261 -10.78 16.25 -5.69
N VAL A 262 -9.49 16.09 -5.42
CA VAL A 262 -8.97 15.26 -4.33
C VAL A 262 -8.15 16.13 -3.38
N PRO A 263 -8.35 16.05 -2.06
CA PRO A 263 -7.57 16.80 -1.09
C PRO A 263 -6.07 16.50 -1.21
N GLU A 264 -5.26 17.54 -1.21
CA GLU A 264 -3.81 17.43 -1.28
C GLU A 264 -3.23 17.10 0.10
N ARG A 265 -2.54 15.95 0.24
CA ARG A 265 -1.95 15.49 1.51
C ARG A 265 -0.50 15.03 1.38
N VAL A 266 0.06 15.05 0.19
CA VAL A 266 1.42 14.54 -0.07
C VAL A 266 2.47 15.23 0.78
N GLU A 267 2.40 16.55 0.90
CA GLU A 267 3.37 17.31 1.70
C GLU A 267 3.20 17.09 3.22
N ARG A 268 2.07 16.52 3.63
CA ARG A 268 1.86 16.11 5.02
C ARG A 268 2.39 14.70 5.31
N ALA A 269 2.62 13.88 4.28
CA ALA A 269 3.12 12.51 4.42
C ALA A 269 4.62 12.49 4.67
N VAL A 270 5.04 13.10 5.78
CA VAL A 270 6.43 13.20 6.23
C VAL A 270 6.50 12.99 7.74
N ALA A 271 7.57 12.30 8.20
CA ALA A 271 7.81 12.10 9.62
C ALA A 271 8.00 13.46 10.34
N PRO A 272 7.57 13.55 11.60
CA PRO A 272 7.00 12.51 12.46
C PRO A 272 5.46 12.43 12.45
N ARG A 273 4.77 13.06 11.46
CA ARG A 273 3.28 13.00 11.40
C ARG A 273 2.77 11.58 11.33
N VAL A 274 1.65 11.34 12.01
CA VAL A 274 0.99 10.04 12.08
C VAL A 274 0.25 9.74 10.77
N GLY A 275 0.48 8.56 10.19
CA GLY A 275 -0.17 8.10 8.97
C GLY A 275 0.75 7.34 8.02
N TYR A 276 0.28 7.11 6.80
CA TYR A 276 0.99 6.37 5.77
C TYR A 276 2.08 7.27 5.14
N LEU A 277 3.35 7.00 5.44
CA LEU A 277 4.47 7.86 5.03
C LEU A 277 5.14 7.39 3.74
N ALA A 278 5.47 6.08 3.62
CA ALA A 278 6.30 5.60 2.52
C ALA A 278 5.97 4.16 2.11
N GLN A 279 6.34 3.81 0.88
CA GLN A 279 6.37 2.44 0.38
C GLN A 279 7.82 1.95 0.30
N GLY A 280 8.11 0.75 0.80
CA GLY A 280 9.41 0.11 0.76
C GLY A 280 9.50 -0.97 -0.32
N PHE A 281 10.58 -0.96 -1.11
CA PHE A 281 10.83 -1.92 -2.17
C PHE A 281 12.26 -2.46 -2.08
N LEU A 282 12.42 -3.77 -2.25
CA LEU A 282 13.73 -4.38 -2.41
C LEU A 282 14.16 -4.29 -3.86
N VAL A 283 15.36 -3.79 -4.12
CA VAL A 283 15.90 -3.62 -5.47
C VAL A 283 17.30 -4.27 -5.58
N PRO A 284 17.67 -4.77 -6.75
CA PRO A 284 18.95 -5.49 -6.90
C PRO A 284 20.20 -4.59 -6.80
N ASP A 285 20.10 -3.30 -7.12
CA ASP A 285 21.25 -2.39 -7.19
C ASP A 285 20.87 -0.93 -6.93
N LEU A 286 21.08 -0.46 -5.71
CA LEU A 286 20.84 0.94 -5.31
C LEU A 286 21.79 1.91 -6.03
N GLY A 287 23.03 1.51 -6.30
CA GLY A 287 24.03 2.36 -6.97
C GLY A 287 23.62 2.67 -8.40
N LYS A 288 23.15 1.65 -9.13
CA LYS A 288 22.66 1.81 -10.50
C LYS A 288 21.42 2.71 -10.55
N ILE A 289 20.49 2.54 -9.60
CA ILE A 289 19.29 3.38 -9.51
C ILE A 289 19.71 4.84 -9.21
N ALA A 290 20.56 5.07 -8.22
CA ALA A 290 21.02 6.40 -7.87
C ALA A 290 21.71 7.12 -9.04
N ALA A 291 22.55 6.40 -9.80
CA ALA A 291 23.24 6.95 -10.97
C ALA A 291 22.29 7.25 -12.14
N GLY A 292 21.25 6.43 -12.33
CA GLY A 292 20.23 6.59 -13.37
C GLY A 292 19.10 7.56 -13.02
N TRP A 293 18.99 7.97 -11.75
CA TRP A 293 17.89 8.81 -11.29
C TRP A 293 17.89 10.21 -11.91
N ARG A 294 16.72 10.67 -12.38
CA ARG A 294 16.55 11.98 -13.05
C ARG A 294 15.66 12.95 -12.26
N GLY A 295 15.13 12.52 -11.11
CA GLY A 295 14.37 13.38 -10.20
C GLY A 295 15.27 14.15 -9.21
N PRO A 296 14.68 14.81 -8.20
CA PRO A 296 15.43 15.39 -7.09
C PRO A 296 16.36 14.33 -6.46
N ALA A 297 17.55 14.75 -6.03
CA ALA A 297 18.58 13.86 -5.52
C ALA A 297 18.02 12.91 -4.43
N PRO A 298 18.18 11.59 -4.58
CA PRO A 298 17.70 10.64 -3.59
C PRO A 298 18.52 10.78 -2.31
N ARG A 299 17.87 10.67 -1.17
CA ARG A 299 18.53 10.70 0.13
C ARG A 299 18.99 9.30 0.52
N ARG A 300 20.29 9.13 0.77
CA ARG A 300 20.82 7.89 1.37
C ARG A 300 20.52 7.88 2.87
N MET A 301 20.17 6.73 3.40
CA MET A 301 19.92 6.52 4.81
C MET A 301 20.25 5.11 5.23
N ASP A 302 20.38 4.92 6.54
CA ASP A 302 20.56 3.62 7.15
C ASP A 302 19.31 3.21 7.93
N LEU A 303 18.78 2.03 7.62
CA LEU A 303 17.67 1.37 8.30
C LEU A 303 18.16 0.16 9.11
N ALA A 304 19.46 0.09 9.43
CA ALA A 304 20.00 -0.97 10.27
C ALA A 304 19.26 -1.03 11.61
N GLY A 305 18.96 -2.24 12.06
CA GLY A 305 18.18 -2.46 13.28
C GLY A 305 16.66 -2.41 13.11
N VAL A 306 16.12 -1.99 11.95
CA VAL A 306 14.69 -2.14 11.67
C VAL A 306 14.36 -3.63 11.51
N PRO A 307 13.42 -4.18 12.30
CA PRO A 307 13.07 -5.60 12.23
C PRO A 307 12.68 -6.04 10.82
N GLY A 308 13.12 -7.24 10.42
CA GLY A 308 12.77 -7.82 9.13
C GLY A 308 13.49 -7.22 7.92
N LEU A 309 14.42 -6.26 8.12
CA LEU A 309 15.30 -5.75 7.08
C LEU A 309 16.70 -6.34 7.25
N SER A 310 17.16 -7.10 6.24
CA SER A 310 18.47 -7.78 6.30
C SER A 310 19.66 -6.86 6.08
N ARG A 311 19.42 -5.74 5.39
CA ARG A 311 20.41 -4.70 5.09
C ARG A 311 19.84 -3.32 5.43
N GLY A 312 20.67 -2.44 5.98
CA GLY A 312 20.24 -1.10 6.40
C GLY A 312 20.30 -0.07 5.27
N GLU A 313 21.14 -0.26 4.26
CA GLU A 313 21.31 0.77 3.21
C GLU A 313 20.03 0.95 2.40
N ALA A 314 19.55 2.20 2.34
CA ALA A 314 18.35 2.58 1.62
C ALA A 314 18.52 3.93 0.89
N LEU A 315 17.72 4.11 -0.16
CA LEU A 315 17.49 5.39 -0.83
C LEU A 315 16.06 5.82 -0.58
N GLN A 316 15.87 7.01 -0.03
CA GLN A 316 14.56 7.67 0.00
C GLN A 316 14.47 8.64 -1.16
N LEU A 317 13.37 8.55 -1.90
CA LEU A 317 13.08 9.44 -3.04
C LEU A 317 11.59 9.77 -3.09
N ARG A 318 11.24 10.76 -3.91
CA ARG A 318 9.84 11.08 -4.21
C ARG A 318 9.45 10.46 -5.54
N VAL A 319 8.35 9.71 -5.53
CA VAL A 319 7.78 9.09 -6.73
C VAL A 319 7.33 10.19 -7.70
N PRO A 320 7.81 10.21 -8.96
CA PRO A 320 7.34 11.14 -9.98
C PRO A 320 5.82 11.04 -10.17
N GLY A 321 5.18 12.14 -10.54
CA GLY A 321 3.73 12.19 -10.76
C GLY A 321 2.87 12.16 -9.49
N SER A 322 3.42 11.77 -8.33
CA SER A 322 2.70 11.82 -7.05
C SER A 322 3.40 12.67 -6.00
N GLY A 323 4.72 12.63 -5.93
CA GLY A 323 5.51 13.26 -4.86
C GLY A 323 5.58 12.45 -3.56
N ALA A 324 4.92 11.30 -3.48
CA ALA A 324 4.94 10.43 -2.30
C ALA A 324 6.33 9.80 -2.07
N LEU A 325 6.67 9.48 -0.83
CA LEU A 325 7.99 8.93 -0.49
C LEU A 325 8.08 7.44 -0.81
N ALA A 326 9.14 7.02 -1.48
CA ALA A 326 9.53 5.62 -1.62
C ALA A 326 10.87 5.36 -0.96
N LEU A 327 11.01 4.19 -0.34
CA LEU A 327 12.24 3.65 0.25
C LEU A 327 12.70 2.48 -0.61
N LEU A 328 13.84 2.62 -1.25
CA LEU A 328 14.47 1.53 -2.01
C LEU A 328 15.58 0.93 -1.16
N LEU A 329 15.57 -0.37 -0.96
CA LEU A 329 16.52 -1.11 -0.15
C LEU A 329 17.28 -2.11 -1.02
N GLN A 330 18.54 -2.33 -0.70
CA GLN A 330 19.35 -3.37 -1.36
C GLN A 330 18.80 -4.76 -1.03
N ALA A 331 18.49 -5.57 -2.06
CA ALA A 331 18.02 -6.95 -1.93
C ALA A 331 19.10 -7.89 -1.37
#